data_ac704a94e40ae33bd9bc24a500e3a6cb
#
_entry.id   ac704a94e40ae33bd9bc24a500e3a6cb
#
_cell.length_a   1.000
_cell.length_b   1.000
_cell.length_c   1.000
_cell.angle_alpha   90.00
_cell.angle_beta   90.00
_cell.angle_gamma   90.00
#
_symmetry.space_group_name_H-M   'P 1'
#
loop_
_entity.id
_entity.type
_entity.pdbx_description
1 polymer ?
#
loop_
_entity_poly.entity_id
_entity_poly.type
_entity_poly.pdbx_seq_one_letter_code
_entity_poly.pdbx_strand_id
1 'polypeptide(L)'
;CALYKFVALEDYEAIRQPLTDVMEANQIKGTLLLAAEGINGTVSGTQQGIDNLLAWLNSDERFNPISYKISFHDTQPFYRTKVKLKKEIVTMGVEGIDPRRTVGTYVKPAEWNALISDPDVVLIDTRNDYEIEIGTFKNAVNPNTKTFREFPDYVKENLDPAKNKKVAMFCTGGIRCE
;
A
#
# COMPACT_ATOMS: atom_id res chain seq x y z
N CYS A 1 8.27 -9.61 1.45
CA CYS A 1 7.24 -9.38 0.42
C CYS A 1 6.22 -8.39 0.95
N ALA A 2 6.09 -7.24 0.32
CA ALA A 2 5.01 -6.30 0.57
C ALA A 2 3.99 -6.45 -0.57
N LEU A 3 2.73 -6.61 -0.24
CA LEU A 3 1.66 -6.83 -1.22
C LEU A 3 0.40 -6.06 -0.86
N TYR A 4 -0.37 -5.70 -1.88
CA TYR A 4 -1.74 -5.21 -1.69
C TYR A 4 -2.58 -5.41 -2.95
N LYS A 5 -3.88 -5.45 -2.77
CA LYS A 5 -4.86 -5.36 -3.87
C LYS A 5 -6.17 -4.81 -3.36
N PHE A 6 -6.68 -3.78 -4.02
CA PHE A 6 -8.06 -3.35 -3.85
C PHE A 6 -8.97 -4.22 -4.73
N VAL A 7 -9.86 -4.96 -4.09
CA VAL A 7 -10.82 -5.85 -4.72
C VAL A 7 -11.99 -6.11 -3.78
N ALA A 8 -13.20 -6.27 -4.30
CA ALA A 8 -14.35 -6.61 -3.47
C ALA A 8 -14.18 -8.02 -2.85
N LEU A 9 -14.20 -8.10 -1.54
CA LEU A 9 -14.07 -9.33 -0.75
C LEU A 9 -15.20 -9.38 0.28
N GLU A 10 -16.42 -9.69 -0.15
CA GLU A 10 -17.57 -9.78 0.74
C GLU A 10 -17.39 -10.88 1.81
N ASP A 11 -16.61 -11.90 1.49
CA ASP A 11 -16.28 -13.06 2.32
C ASP A 11 -14.90 -12.94 3.03
N TYR A 12 -14.35 -11.73 3.16
CA TYR A 12 -12.98 -11.53 3.71
C TYR A 12 -12.76 -12.16 5.10
N GLU A 13 -13.83 -12.32 5.89
CA GLU A 13 -13.76 -12.98 7.18
C GLU A 13 -13.48 -14.48 7.03
N ALA A 14 -14.10 -15.13 6.03
CA ALA A 14 -13.89 -16.54 5.74
C ALA A 14 -12.48 -16.83 5.18
N ILE A 15 -11.87 -15.88 4.48
CA ILE A 15 -10.51 -16.00 3.93
C ILE A 15 -9.46 -16.00 5.05
N ARG A 16 -9.74 -15.42 6.21
CA ARG A 16 -8.77 -15.24 7.29
C ARG A 16 -8.08 -16.52 7.72
N GLN A 17 -8.85 -17.58 8.01
CA GLN A 17 -8.27 -18.81 8.53
C GLN A 17 -7.48 -19.57 7.46
N PRO A 18 -7.99 -19.81 6.24
CA PRO A 18 -7.21 -20.42 5.17
C PRO A 18 -5.90 -19.68 4.86
N LEU A 19 -5.93 -18.34 4.83
CA LEU A 19 -4.73 -17.54 4.63
C LEU A 19 -3.73 -17.68 5.77
N THR A 20 -4.21 -17.74 7.01
CA THR A 20 -3.34 -17.98 8.18
C THR A 20 -2.68 -19.34 8.07
N ASP A 21 -3.43 -20.39 7.73
CA ASP A 21 -2.93 -21.77 7.61
C ASP A 21 -1.86 -21.88 6.52
N VAL A 22 -2.05 -21.24 5.38
CA VAL A 22 -1.05 -21.17 4.31
C VAL A 22 0.22 -20.44 4.77
N MET A 23 0.10 -19.32 5.46
CA MET A 23 1.25 -18.60 5.99
C MET A 23 2.02 -19.45 7.01
N GLU A 24 1.32 -20.12 7.92
CA GLU A 24 1.95 -20.96 8.96
C GLU A 24 2.63 -22.19 8.37
N ALA A 25 1.96 -22.89 7.44
CA ALA A 25 2.52 -24.06 6.74
C ALA A 25 3.81 -23.73 5.98
N ASN A 26 3.94 -22.50 5.50
CA ASN A 26 5.11 -22.01 4.78
C ASN A 26 6.08 -21.20 5.66
N GLN A 27 5.90 -21.22 6.99
CA GLN A 27 6.75 -20.49 7.96
C GLN A 27 6.87 -18.99 7.69
N ILE A 28 5.82 -18.41 7.12
CA ILE A 28 5.74 -16.99 6.79
C ILE A 28 5.34 -16.20 8.03
N LYS A 29 6.07 -15.14 8.32
CA LYS A 29 5.78 -14.19 9.40
C LYS A 29 5.51 -12.81 8.86
N GLY A 30 4.82 -12.01 9.64
CA GLY A 30 4.39 -10.66 9.26
C GLY A 30 2.89 -10.49 9.45
N THR A 31 2.35 -9.45 8.87
CA THR A 31 0.93 -9.12 9.03
C THR A 31 0.28 -8.89 7.67
N LEU A 32 -0.81 -9.60 7.40
CA LEU A 32 -1.74 -9.29 6.32
C LEU A 32 -3.04 -8.73 6.92
N LEU A 33 -3.57 -7.72 6.30
CA LEU A 33 -4.85 -7.10 6.61
C LEU A 33 -5.87 -7.53 5.57
N LEU A 34 -7.05 -7.93 5.99
CA LEU A 34 -8.20 -8.24 5.14
C LEU A 34 -9.34 -7.29 5.50
N ALA A 35 -10.00 -6.78 4.49
CA ALA A 35 -11.23 -6.00 4.60
C ALA A 35 -12.13 -6.28 3.40
N ALA A 36 -13.36 -5.78 3.44
CA ALA A 36 -14.28 -5.90 2.31
C ALA A 36 -13.76 -5.24 1.01
N GLU A 37 -12.78 -4.34 1.13
CA GLU A 37 -12.14 -3.63 0.02
C GLU A 37 -10.85 -4.28 -0.50
N GLY A 38 -10.33 -5.36 0.14
CA GLY A 38 -9.15 -6.04 -0.35
C GLY A 38 -8.19 -6.60 0.70
N ILE A 39 -6.92 -6.68 0.30
CA ILE A 39 -5.80 -7.21 1.11
C ILE A 39 -4.62 -6.24 1.08
N ASN A 40 -3.90 -6.15 2.20
CA ASN A 40 -2.66 -5.37 2.30
C ASN A 40 -1.76 -5.93 3.40
N GLY A 41 -0.46 -5.86 3.20
CA GLY A 41 0.51 -6.11 4.26
C GLY A 41 1.92 -6.42 3.81
N THR A 42 2.74 -6.73 4.81
CA THR A 42 4.13 -7.13 4.59
C THR A 42 4.43 -8.39 5.38
N VAL A 43 5.03 -9.33 4.70
CA VAL A 43 5.39 -10.65 5.24
C VAL A 43 6.81 -11.01 4.84
N SER A 44 7.40 -11.95 5.57
CA SER A 44 8.72 -12.50 5.23
C SER A 44 8.74 -14.01 5.45
N GLY A 45 9.55 -14.66 4.67
CA GLY A 45 9.76 -16.11 4.67
C GLY A 45 10.86 -16.48 3.70
N THR A 46 11.07 -17.78 3.52
CA THR A 46 11.94 -18.27 2.46
C THR A 46 11.37 -17.90 1.08
N GLN A 47 12.20 -17.87 0.04
CA GLN A 47 11.73 -17.64 -1.33
C GLN A 47 10.58 -18.61 -1.68
N GLN A 48 10.78 -19.90 -1.44
CA GLN A 48 9.76 -20.93 -1.70
C GLN A 48 8.46 -20.67 -0.92
N GLY A 49 8.56 -20.25 0.34
CA GLY A 49 7.37 -19.93 1.15
C GLY A 49 6.59 -18.74 0.57
N ILE A 50 7.29 -17.69 0.17
CA ILE A 50 6.66 -16.52 -0.46
C ILE A 50 6.03 -16.90 -1.80
N ASP A 51 6.72 -17.70 -2.62
CA ASP A 51 6.18 -18.17 -3.91
C ASP A 51 4.91 -18.99 -3.73
N ASN A 52 4.86 -19.86 -2.71
CA ASN A 52 3.68 -20.65 -2.37
C ASN A 52 2.51 -19.75 -1.92
N LEU A 53 2.77 -18.73 -1.10
CA LEU A 53 1.75 -17.75 -0.69
C LEU A 53 1.19 -16.98 -1.90
N LEU A 54 2.07 -16.49 -2.77
CA LEU A 54 1.66 -15.76 -3.97
C LEU A 54 0.88 -16.66 -4.93
N ALA A 55 1.28 -17.93 -5.10
CA ALA A 55 0.55 -18.91 -5.89
C ALA A 55 -0.84 -19.17 -5.31
N TRP A 56 -0.95 -19.33 -3.98
CA TRP A 56 -2.24 -19.50 -3.31
C TRP A 56 -3.15 -18.28 -3.47
N LEU A 57 -2.63 -17.08 -3.30
CA LEU A 57 -3.40 -15.85 -3.54
C LEU A 57 -3.85 -15.76 -5.01
N ASN A 58 -2.96 -16.01 -5.97
CA ASN A 58 -3.29 -15.95 -7.39
C ASN A 58 -4.21 -17.09 -7.86
N SER A 59 -4.45 -18.13 -7.07
CA SER A 59 -5.44 -19.17 -7.38
C SER A 59 -6.87 -18.70 -7.23
N ASP A 60 -7.11 -17.62 -6.48
CA ASP A 60 -8.38 -16.91 -6.42
C ASP A 60 -8.34 -15.78 -7.48
N GLU A 61 -9.27 -15.82 -8.43
CA GLU A 61 -9.34 -14.85 -9.53
C GLU A 61 -9.42 -13.39 -9.04
N ARG A 62 -9.99 -13.17 -7.87
CA ARG A 62 -10.09 -11.85 -7.25
C ARG A 62 -8.72 -11.27 -6.91
N PHE A 63 -7.76 -12.09 -6.51
CA PHE A 63 -6.39 -11.64 -6.22
C PHE A 63 -5.47 -11.68 -7.45
N ASN A 64 -5.84 -12.37 -8.52
CA ASN A 64 -4.99 -12.54 -9.70
C ASN A 64 -5.13 -11.38 -10.71
N PRO A 65 -4.03 -10.72 -11.13
CA PRO A 65 -2.72 -10.76 -10.51
C PRO A 65 -2.67 -9.91 -9.23
N ILE A 66 -1.95 -10.37 -8.20
CA ILE A 66 -1.67 -9.55 -7.02
C ILE A 66 -0.40 -8.73 -7.24
N SER A 67 -0.44 -7.45 -6.88
CA SER A 67 0.74 -6.58 -6.90
C SER A 67 1.61 -6.82 -5.67
N TYR A 68 2.91 -7.00 -5.86
CA TYR A 68 3.84 -7.18 -4.75
C TYR A 68 5.23 -6.61 -5.06
N LYS A 69 5.99 -6.36 -4.00
CA LYS A 69 7.39 -5.96 -4.04
C LYS A 69 8.22 -6.87 -3.15
N ILE A 70 9.35 -7.34 -3.65
CA ILE A 70 10.29 -8.19 -2.90
C ILE A 70 11.48 -7.34 -2.45
N SER A 71 11.89 -7.55 -1.21
CA SER A 71 13.17 -7.12 -0.67
C SER A 71 13.78 -8.27 0.13
N PHE A 72 15.10 -8.25 0.31
CA PHE A 72 15.83 -9.31 0.98
C PHE A 72 16.45 -8.80 2.28
N HIS A 73 16.53 -9.69 3.26
CA HIS A 73 17.14 -9.42 4.55
C HIS A 73 17.77 -10.71 5.08
N ASP A 74 18.90 -10.61 5.77
CA ASP A 74 19.66 -11.78 6.23
C ASP A 74 18.99 -12.52 7.40
N THR A 75 18.11 -11.82 8.14
CA THR A 75 17.39 -12.40 9.28
C THR A 75 15.90 -12.20 9.14
N GLN A 76 15.10 -13.03 9.82
CA GLN A 76 13.65 -12.91 9.85
C GLN A 76 13.22 -11.62 10.58
N PRO A 77 12.68 -10.61 9.87
CA PRO A 77 12.36 -9.31 10.47
C PRO A 77 11.07 -9.31 11.30
N PHE A 78 10.24 -10.34 11.17
CA PHE A 78 8.96 -10.43 11.88
C PHE A 78 8.94 -11.62 12.84
N TYR A 79 8.26 -11.43 13.99
CA TYR A 79 8.21 -12.45 15.05
C TYR A 79 6.98 -13.35 14.95
N ARG A 80 5.87 -12.89 14.36
CA ARG A 80 4.57 -13.57 14.41
C ARG A 80 3.88 -13.55 13.04
N THR A 81 3.14 -14.63 12.78
CA THR A 81 2.15 -14.70 11.70
C THR A 81 0.85 -14.05 12.17
N LYS A 82 0.32 -13.10 11.38
CA LYS A 82 -0.95 -12.43 11.72
C LYS A 82 -1.76 -12.16 10.46
N VAL A 83 -3.02 -12.57 10.47
CA VAL A 83 -4.05 -12.10 9.53
C VAL A 83 -5.12 -11.35 10.33
N LYS A 84 -5.27 -10.07 10.05
CA LYS A 84 -6.17 -9.18 10.80
C LYS A 84 -7.33 -8.73 9.93
N LEU A 85 -8.53 -8.83 10.45
CA LEU A 85 -9.71 -8.21 9.85
C LEU A 85 -9.74 -6.73 10.20
N LYS A 86 -10.01 -5.90 9.21
CA LYS A 86 -10.04 -4.45 9.30
C LYS A 86 -11.27 -3.89 8.58
N LYS A 87 -11.61 -2.63 8.83
CA LYS A 87 -12.62 -1.90 8.04
C LYS A 87 -12.04 -1.42 6.72
N GLU A 88 -10.76 -1.03 6.72
CA GLU A 88 -10.00 -0.55 5.57
C GLU A 88 -8.63 -1.23 5.54
N ILE A 89 -8.12 -1.56 4.36
CA ILE A 89 -6.77 -2.13 4.20
C ILE A 89 -5.66 -1.08 4.26
N VAL A 90 -6.01 0.19 4.01
CA VAL A 90 -5.21 1.36 4.33
C VAL A 90 -6.14 2.40 4.95
N THR A 91 -5.90 2.75 6.21
CA THR A 91 -6.87 3.53 6.94
C THR A 91 -6.81 5.00 6.54
N MET A 92 -7.81 5.47 5.80
CA MET A 92 -8.00 6.87 5.43
C MET A 92 -9.17 7.51 6.19
N GLY A 93 -10.22 6.73 6.48
CA GLY A 93 -11.36 7.18 7.29
C GLY A 93 -12.35 8.07 6.53
N VAL A 94 -12.38 8.02 5.21
CA VAL A 94 -13.32 8.77 4.37
C VAL A 94 -14.27 7.80 3.69
N GLU A 95 -15.56 7.95 3.95
CA GLU A 95 -16.58 7.09 3.37
C GLU A 95 -16.78 7.38 1.86
N GLY A 96 -17.08 6.33 1.10
CA GLY A 96 -17.44 6.44 -0.31
C GLY A 96 -16.27 6.55 -1.29
N ILE A 97 -15.02 6.51 -0.80
CA ILE A 97 -13.85 6.44 -1.67
C ILE A 97 -13.63 4.99 -2.11
N ASP A 98 -13.53 4.80 -3.41
CA ASP A 98 -13.28 3.50 -4.02
C ASP A 98 -12.14 3.60 -5.06
N PRO A 99 -10.91 3.16 -4.71
CA PRO A 99 -9.76 3.19 -5.63
C PRO A 99 -9.94 2.37 -6.90
N ARG A 100 -10.92 1.47 -6.95
CA ARG A 100 -11.25 0.70 -8.15
C ARG A 100 -11.95 1.53 -9.23
N ARG A 101 -12.49 2.70 -8.86
CA ARG A 101 -13.22 3.60 -9.78
C ARG A 101 -12.34 4.68 -10.35
N THR A 102 -11.52 5.28 -9.51
CA THR A 102 -10.69 6.41 -9.92
C THR A 102 -9.37 6.36 -9.15
N VAL A 103 -8.28 6.27 -9.90
CA VAL A 103 -6.91 6.34 -9.37
C VAL A 103 -6.10 7.32 -10.21
N GLY A 104 -4.97 7.78 -9.69
CA GLY A 104 -4.01 8.57 -10.44
C GLY A 104 -3.34 7.78 -11.58
N THR A 105 -2.64 8.47 -12.46
CA THR A 105 -1.83 7.83 -13.49
C THR A 105 -0.53 7.33 -12.90
N TYR A 106 -0.25 6.04 -13.02
CA TYR A 106 1.03 5.47 -12.59
C TYR A 106 2.16 5.91 -13.50
N VAL A 107 3.24 6.39 -12.88
CA VAL A 107 4.45 6.84 -13.58
C VAL A 107 5.57 5.82 -13.38
N LYS A 108 6.20 5.42 -14.46
CA LYS A 108 7.33 4.48 -14.42
C LYS A 108 8.57 5.15 -13.84
N PRO A 109 9.48 4.38 -13.18
CA PRO A 109 10.72 4.94 -12.61
C PRO A 109 11.56 5.75 -13.61
N ALA A 110 11.60 5.36 -14.87
CA ALA A 110 12.33 6.06 -15.93
C ALA A 110 11.78 7.46 -16.24
N GLU A 111 10.49 7.68 -15.99
CA GLU A 111 9.78 8.95 -16.27
C GLU A 111 9.68 9.84 -15.01
N TRP A 112 9.95 9.25 -13.83
CA TRP A 112 9.76 9.90 -12.54
C TRP A 112 10.58 11.17 -12.38
N ASN A 113 11.88 11.16 -12.71
CA ASN A 113 12.74 12.31 -12.55
C ASN A 113 12.30 13.49 -13.44
N ALA A 114 11.82 13.22 -14.65
CA ALA A 114 11.28 14.25 -15.52
C ALA A 114 10.01 14.91 -14.92
N LEU A 115 9.10 14.07 -14.39
CA LEU A 115 7.88 14.53 -13.75
C LEU A 115 8.14 15.43 -12.55
N ILE A 116 8.99 14.99 -11.61
CA ILE A 116 9.25 15.76 -10.37
C ILE A 116 10.16 16.97 -10.56
N SER A 117 10.77 17.11 -11.75
CA SER A 117 11.55 18.30 -12.13
C SER A 117 10.72 19.35 -12.85
N ASP A 118 9.47 19.04 -13.22
CA ASP A 118 8.53 19.99 -13.82
C ASP A 118 8.09 21.01 -12.74
N PRO A 119 8.34 22.34 -12.94
CA PRO A 119 8.00 23.35 -11.95
C PRO A 119 6.49 23.50 -11.72
N ASP A 120 5.65 23.02 -12.63
CA ASP A 120 4.19 23.02 -12.51
C ASP A 120 3.64 21.83 -11.72
N VAL A 121 4.50 20.92 -11.29
CA VAL A 121 4.13 19.73 -10.51
C VAL A 121 4.35 19.98 -9.03
N VAL A 122 3.31 19.80 -8.23
CA VAL A 122 3.41 19.70 -6.78
C VAL A 122 3.69 18.26 -6.42
N LEU A 123 4.88 17.99 -5.88
CA LEU A 123 5.27 16.66 -5.42
C LEU A 123 4.95 16.51 -3.93
N ILE A 124 4.16 15.51 -3.56
CA ILE A 124 3.74 15.25 -2.18
C ILE A 124 4.21 13.88 -1.72
N ASP A 125 4.85 13.82 -0.56
CA ASP A 125 5.17 12.58 0.13
C ASP A 125 3.99 12.20 1.03
N THR A 126 3.22 11.18 0.65
CA THR A 126 2.04 10.74 1.40
C THR A 126 2.35 9.80 2.56
N ARG A 127 3.63 9.65 2.89
CA ARG A 127 4.08 8.84 4.02
C ARG A 127 3.88 9.59 5.35
N ASN A 128 3.96 8.86 6.44
CA ASN A 128 3.94 9.46 7.77
C ASN A 128 5.27 10.15 8.08
N ASP A 129 5.27 11.13 8.99
CA ASP A 129 6.44 11.91 9.37
C ASP A 129 7.69 11.05 9.66
N TYR A 130 7.55 9.99 10.44
CA TYR A 130 8.67 9.12 10.79
C TYR A 130 9.31 8.40 9.58
N GLU A 131 8.57 8.21 8.49
CA GLU A 131 9.11 7.67 7.23
C GLU A 131 9.84 8.75 6.45
N ILE A 132 9.34 10.00 6.48
CA ILE A 132 9.91 11.16 5.80
C ILE A 132 11.23 11.57 6.46
N GLU A 133 11.36 11.47 7.79
CA GLU A 133 12.58 11.74 8.54
C GLU A 133 13.77 10.87 8.10
N ILE A 134 13.53 9.66 7.60
CA ILE A 134 14.57 8.77 7.07
C ILE A 134 15.12 9.29 5.73
N GLY A 135 14.28 9.99 4.96
CA GLY A 135 14.61 10.59 3.66
C GLY A 135 13.39 10.72 2.76
N THR A 136 13.44 11.66 1.85
CA THR A 136 12.38 11.95 0.89
C THR A 136 12.97 12.43 -0.45
N PHE A 137 12.15 12.56 -1.50
CA PHE A 137 12.59 13.15 -2.75
C PHE A 137 12.81 14.66 -2.60
N LYS A 138 13.81 15.18 -3.31
CA LYS A 138 14.08 16.61 -3.37
C LYS A 138 12.81 17.37 -3.80
N ASN A 139 12.51 18.46 -3.10
CA ASN A 139 11.33 19.32 -3.29
C ASN A 139 9.97 18.64 -2.97
N ALA A 140 9.96 17.45 -2.40
CA ALA A 140 8.71 16.85 -1.94
C ALA A 140 8.15 17.65 -0.75
N VAL A 141 6.86 17.94 -0.81
CA VAL A 141 6.13 18.55 0.29
C VAL A 141 5.83 17.48 1.33
N ASN A 142 6.17 17.76 2.59
CA ASN A 142 5.75 16.97 3.74
C ASN A 142 4.39 17.51 4.24
N PRO A 143 3.32 16.69 4.22
CA PRO A 143 2.03 17.08 4.79
C PRO A 143 2.02 17.21 6.32
N ASN A 144 3.10 16.80 6.99
CA ASN A 144 3.22 16.74 8.45
C ASN A 144 2.15 15.86 9.10
N THR A 145 1.84 14.73 8.49
CA THR A 145 0.83 13.79 8.98
C THR A 145 1.47 12.67 9.81
N LYS A 146 0.94 12.44 11.00
CA LYS A 146 1.34 11.32 11.86
C LYS A 146 0.71 10.00 11.39
N THR A 147 -0.46 10.10 10.78
CA THR A 147 -1.21 8.98 10.23
C THR A 147 -1.84 9.37 8.90
N PHE A 148 -2.06 8.39 8.02
CA PHE A 148 -2.70 8.65 6.72
C PHE A 148 -4.14 9.17 6.84
N ARG A 149 -4.80 9.03 7.99
CA ARG A 149 -6.12 9.61 8.25
C ARG A 149 -6.16 11.13 8.21
N GLU A 150 -5.04 11.79 8.43
CA GLU A 150 -4.93 13.24 8.43
C GLU A 150 -4.74 13.80 6.99
N PHE A 151 -4.36 12.93 6.06
CA PHE A 151 -4.06 13.34 4.69
C PHE A 151 -5.26 13.94 3.93
N PRO A 152 -6.50 13.44 4.04
CA PRO A 152 -7.67 14.07 3.41
C PRO A 152 -7.90 15.51 3.84
N ASP A 153 -7.66 15.84 5.11
CA ASP A 153 -7.82 17.21 5.60
C ASP A 153 -6.69 18.10 5.09
N TYR A 154 -5.44 17.60 5.07
CA TYR A 154 -4.35 18.29 4.41
C TYR A 154 -4.67 18.65 2.95
N VAL A 155 -5.22 17.71 2.18
CA VAL A 155 -5.61 17.94 0.77
C VAL A 155 -6.64 19.06 0.66
N LYS A 156 -7.69 19.04 1.50
CA LYS A 156 -8.75 20.07 1.49
C LYS A 156 -8.22 21.48 1.82
N GLU A 157 -7.28 21.55 2.75
CA GLU A 157 -6.74 22.82 3.24
C GLU A 157 -5.65 23.42 2.34
N ASN A 158 -4.87 22.57 1.68
CA ASN A 158 -3.63 22.99 1.02
C ASN A 158 -3.62 22.84 -0.50
N LEU A 159 -4.51 22.04 -1.08
CA LEU A 159 -4.56 21.82 -2.51
C LEU A 159 -5.80 22.49 -3.14
N ASP A 160 -5.54 23.43 -4.03
CA ASP A 160 -6.56 24.11 -4.83
C ASP A 160 -6.47 23.61 -6.28
N PRO A 161 -7.49 22.90 -6.83
CA PRO A 161 -7.47 22.39 -8.19
C PRO A 161 -7.26 23.49 -9.26
N ALA A 162 -7.61 24.73 -8.96
CA ALA A 162 -7.39 25.86 -9.87
C ALA A 162 -5.91 26.27 -9.97
N LYS A 163 -5.14 26.09 -8.88
CA LYS A 163 -3.72 26.43 -8.78
C LYS A 163 -2.82 25.21 -8.97
N ASN A 164 -3.17 24.11 -8.34
CA ASN A 164 -2.38 22.86 -8.33
C ASN A 164 -2.88 21.91 -9.41
N LYS A 165 -2.65 22.23 -10.67
CA LYS A 165 -3.17 21.48 -11.82
C LYS A 165 -2.56 20.09 -11.99
N LYS A 166 -1.30 19.93 -11.51
CA LYS A 166 -0.57 18.67 -11.56
C LYS A 166 -0.05 18.35 -10.17
N VAL A 167 -0.45 17.22 -9.62
CA VAL A 167 0.04 16.70 -8.34
C VAL A 167 0.63 15.32 -8.57
N ALA A 168 1.87 15.13 -8.15
CA ALA A 168 2.53 13.84 -8.10
C ALA A 168 2.63 13.38 -6.64
N MET A 169 2.35 12.11 -6.39
CA MET A 169 2.39 11.53 -5.05
C MET A 169 3.20 10.24 -5.04
N PHE A 170 3.80 9.93 -3.92
CA PHE A 170 4.47 8.66 -3.70
C PHE A 170 4.35 8.21 -2.25
N CYS A 171 4.47 6.90 -2.04
CA CYS A 171 4.59 6.31 -0.71
C CYS A 171 5.49 5.07 -0.75
N THR A 172 5.68 4.39 0.37
CA THR A 172 6.56 3.23 0.49
C THR A 172 6.09 2.04 -0.37
N GLY A 173 4.82 1.69 -0.29
CA GLY A 173 4.24 0.52 -0.96
C GLY A 173 3.44 0.80 -2.22
N GLY A 174 2.98 2.03 -2.41
CA GLY A 174 2.03 2.42 -3.48
C GLY A 174 0.60 2.60 -2.97
N ILE A 175 0.15 1.82 -2.01
CA ILE A 175 -1.25 1.73 -1.56
C ILE A 175 -1.87 3.06 -1.10
N ARG A 176 -1.09 3.99 -0.52
CA ARG A 176 -1.61 5.31 -0.10
C ARG A 176 -1.82 6.28 -1.27
N CYS A 177 -1.33 5.92 -2.46
CA CYS A 177 -1.45 6.73 -3.68
C CYS A 177 -2.53 6.21 -4.65
N GLU A 178 -3.27 5.18 -4.25
CA GLU A 178 -4.41 4.66 -5.00
C GLU A 178 -5.60 5.61 -5.08
#